data_94b791db95d2b907d61ece40801297f8
#
_entry.id   94b791db95d2b907d61ece40801297f8
#
_cell.length_a   1.000
_cell.length_b   1.000
_cell.length_c   1.000
_cell.angle_alpha   90.00
_cell.angle_beta   90.00
_cell.angle_gamma   90.00
#
_symmetry.space_group_name_H-M   'P 1'
#
loop_
_entity.id
_entity.type
_entity.pdbx_description
1 polymer ?
#
loop_
_entity_poly.entity_id
_entity_poly.type
_entity_poly.pdbx_seq_one_letter_code
_entity_poly.pdbx_strand_id
1 'polypeptide(L)'
;RIRGLLTQIHPALERVLGPRLEHPAVLDLLQRYPSPEKLASLGEKKLAAQLCKLAPRLGKRLAADIAQALAEQTVVVPGTNAAAVVLPRLALQLITLRKQRDEVALEVEQRVLAHPLYPVLTSMPGVGVRTAARLLTEVACRAFASAAHLAAYAG
;
A
#
# COMPACT_ATOMS: atom_id res chain seq x y z
N ARG A 1 -11.28 -0.67 -3.82
CA ARG A 1 -12.14 -1.88 -3.73
C ARG A 1 -12.15 -2.47 -2.32
N ILE A 2 -11.00 -2.81 -1.69
CA ILE A 2 -10.94 -3.32 -0.30
C ILE A 2 -11.66 -2.36 0.67
N ARG A 3 -11.34 -1.06 0.60
CA ARG A 3 -11.97 -0.04 1.42
C ARG A 3 -13.49 -0.04 1.28
N GLY A 4 -14.01 -0.03 0.04
CA GLY A 4 -15.45 -0.06 -0.22
C GLY A 4 -16.15 -1.30 0.36
N LEU A 5 -15.53 -2.49 0.27
CA LEU A 5 -16.07 -3.69 0.91
C LEU A 5 -16.09 -3.57 2.44
N LEU A 6 -15.00 -3.08 3.05
CA LEU A 6 -14.94 -2.87 4.49
C LEU A 6 -15.99 -1.85 4.95
N THR A 7 -16.17 -0.75 4.23
CA THR A 7 -17.20 0.25 4.52
C THR A 7 -18.61 -0.36 4.50
N GLN A 8 -18.87 -1.27 3.56
CA GLN A 8 -20.18 -1.92 3.45
C GLN A 8 -20.45 -2.91 4.58
N ILE A 9 -19.47 -3.72 4.98
CA ILE A 9 -19.67 -4.79 5.96
C ILE A 9 -19.37 -4.39 7.40
N HIS A 10 -18.42 -3.46 7.60
CA HIS A 10 -17.97 -3.06 8.94
C HIS A 10 -17.30 -1.67 8.94
N PRO A 11 -18.07 -0.58 8.94
CA PRO A 11 -17.55 0.80 8.88
C PRO A 11 -16.55 1.14 9.99
N ALA A 12 -16.79 0.64 11.23
CA ALA A 12 -15.85 0.88 12.34
C ALA A 12 -14.47 0.27 12.07
N LEU A 13 -14.43 -0.94 11.53
CA LEU A 13 -13.18 -1.61 11.16
C LEU A 13 -12.50 -0.89 9.98
N GLU A 14 -13.26 -0.36 9.03
CA GLU A 14 -12.72 0.44 7.92
C GLU A 14 -12.04 1.69 8.44
N ARG A 15 -12.61 2.41 9.40
CA ARG A 15 -11.98 3.61 9.99
C ARG A 15 -10.59 3.31 10.58
N VAL A 16 -10.41 2.13 11.15
CA VAL A 16 -9.13 1.69 11.74
C VAL A 16 -8.13 1.23 10.67
N LEU A 17 -8.58 0.38 9.75
CA LEU A 17 -7.72 -0.25 8.74
C LEU A 17 -7.52 0.62 7.50
N GLY A 18 -8.52 1.43 7.12
CA GLY A 18 -8.55 2.21 5.89
C GLY A 18 -7.32 3.08 5.65
N PRO A 19 -6.85 3.86 6.63
CA PRO A 19 -5.61 4.65 6.50
C PRO A 19 -4.34 3.82 6.31
N ARG A 20 -4.40 2.52 6.61
CA ARG A 20 -3.25 1.61 6.63
C ARG A 20 -3.43 0.40 5.73
N LEU A 21 -4.36 0.44 4.77
CA LEU A 21 -4.65 -0.69 3.88
C LEU A 21 -3.45 -1.16 3.06
N GLU A 22 -2.48 -0.29 2.83
CA GLU A 22 -1.25 -0.67 2.13
C GLU A 22 -0.19 -1.28 3.05
N HIS A 23 -0.40 -1.25 4.37
CA HIS A 23 0.60 -1.79 5.29
C HIS A 23 0.62 -3.33 5.24
N PRO A 24 1.81 -3.98 5.14
CA PRO A 24 1.92 -5.44 5.01
C PRO A 24 1.18 -6.20 6.11
N ALA A 25 1.23 -5.72 7.35
CA ALA A 25 0.55 -6.35 8.48
C ALA A 25 -0.99 -6.33 8.33
N VAL A 26 -1.56 -5.27 7.75
CA VAL A 26 -3.01 -5.17 7.50
C VAL A 26 -3.42 -6.10 6.36
N LEU A 27 -2.63 -6.16 5.30
CA LEU A 27 -2.89 -7.06 4.18
C LEU A 27 -2.79 -8.54 4.58
N ASP A 28 -1.77 -8.92 5.36
CA ASP A 28 -1.64 -10.28 5.92
C ASP A 28 -2.83 -10.62 6.83
N LEU A 29 -3.28 -9.66 7.64
CA LEU A 29 -4.44 -9.83 8.50
C LEU A 29 -5.71 -10.10 7.68
N LEU A 30 -6.00 -9.27 6.67
CA LEU A 30 -7.18 -9.40 5.81
C LEU A 30 -7.14 -10.68 4.95
N GLN A 31 -5.96 -11.14 4.58
CA GLN A 31 -5.79 -12.40 3.86
C GLN A 31 -6.13 -13.60 4.73
N ARG A 32 -5.70 -13.60 6.00
CA ARG A 32 -5.89 -14.75 6.90
C ARG A 32 -7.24 -14.76 7.59
N TYR A 33 -7.76 -13.57 7.92
CA TYR A 33 -8.97 -13.37 8.71
C TYR A 33 -9.96 -12.46 7.96
N PRO A 34 -10.64 -12.99 6.95
CA PRO A 34 -11.39 -12.19 6.00
C PRO A 34 -12.74 -11.66 6.52
N SER A 35 -13.22 -12.13 7.67
CA SER A 35 -14.48 -11.67 8.24
C SER A 35 -14.29 -11.05 9.61
N PRO A 36 -15.13 -10.07 9.99
CA PRO A 36 -15.10 -9.47 11.33
C PRO A 36 -15.23 -10.50 12.45
N GLU A 37 -16.05 -11.55 12.27
CA GLU A 37 -16.24 -12.60 13.26
C GLU A 37 -14.95 -13.42 13.47
N LYS A 38 -14.23 -13.75 12.39
CA LYS A 38 -12.93 -14.44 12.48
C LYS A 38 -11.89 -13.59 13.17
N LEU A 39 -11.89 -12.27 12.93
CA LEU A 39 -11.01 -11.33 13.64
C LEU A 39 -11.37 -11.25 15.12
N ALA A 40 -12.66 -11.17 15.45
CA ALA A 40 -13.15 -11.12 16.84
C ALA A 40 -12.78 -12.41 17.60
N SER A 41 -12.88 -13.57 16.95
CA SER A 41 -12.56 -14.87 17.57
C SER A 41 -11.10 -15.04 17.98
N LEU A 42 -10.18 -14.25 17.38
CA LEU A 42 -8.76 -14.30 17.76
C LEU A 42 -8.50 -13.69 19.14
N GLY A 43 -9.25 -12.65 19.49
CA GLY A 43 -8.99 -11.82 20.65
C GLY A 43 -7.76 -10.92 20.52
N GLU A 44 -7.72 -9.85 21.29
CA GLU A 44 -6.71 -8.79 21.19
C GLU A 44 -5.26 -9.29 21.31
N LYS A 45 -4.99 -10.22 22.24
CA LYS A 45 -3.63 -10.75 22.48
C LYS A 45 -3.06 -11.45 21.23
N LYS A 46 -3.86 -12.29 20.58
CA LYS A 46 -3.43 -13.00 19.36
C LYS A 46 -3.33 -12.05 18.17
N LEU A 47 -4.24 -11.08 18.05
CA LEU A 47 -4.17 -10.01 17.05
C LEU A 47 -2.87 -9.22 17.20
N ALA A 48 -2.53 -8.79 18.42
CA ALA A 48 -1.29 -8.09 18.70
C ALA A 48 -0.05 -8.93 18.33
N ALA A 49 -0.03 -10.21 18.68
CA ALA A 49 1.07 -11.11 18.35
C ALA A 49 1.25 -11.27 16.82
N GLN A 50 0.16 -11.35 16.04
CA GLN A 50 0.22 -11.42 14.59
C GLN A 50 0.70 -10.12 13.97
N LEU A 51 0.11 -9.00 14.38
CA LEU A 51 0.46 -7.69 13.85
C LEU A 51 1.90 -7.27 14.18
N CYS A 52 2.38 -7.60 15.39
CA CYS A 52 3.76 -7.28 15.79
C CYS A 52 4.84 -7.98 14.98
N LYS A 53 4.54 -9.11 14.32
CA LYS A 53 5.49 -9.79 13.43
C LYS A 53 5.90 -8.90 12.25
N LEU A 54 4.98 -8.13 11.69
CA LEU A 54 5.20 -7.26 10.53
C LEU A 54 5.17 -5.77 10.88
N ALA A 55 4.71 -5.41 12.08
CA ALA A 55 4.61 -4.04 12.56
C ALA A 55 4.95 -3.95 14.07
N PRO A 56 6.21 -4.15 14.50
CA PRO A 56 6.58 -4.23 15.93
C PRO A 56 6.15 -2.99 16.73
N ARG A 57 6.29 -1.79 16.15
CA ARG A 57 5.96 -0.52 16.82
C ARG A 57 4.46 -0.19 16.82
N LEU A 58 3.73 -0.65 15.83
CA LEU A 58 2.32 -0.31 15.62
C LEU A 58 1.37 -1.43 16.07
N GLY A 59 1.83 -2.68 16.08
CA GLY A 59 0.99 -3.87 16.18
C GLY A 59 0.12 -3.92 17.42
N LYS A 60 0.65 -3.56 18.60
CA LYS A 60 -0.12 -3.56 19.85
C LYS A 60 -1.27 -2.55 19.81
N ARG A 61 -0.97 -1.30 19.41
CA ARG A 61 -1.98 -0.24 19.32
C ARG A 61 -3.05 -0.59 18.27
N LEU A 62 -2.62 -1.06 17.10
CA LEU A 62 -3.54 -1.45 16.04
C LEU A 62 -4.44 -2.61 16.46
N ALA A 63 -3.94 -3.57 17.25
CA ALA A 63 -4.75 -4.66 17.78
C ALA A 63 -5.84 -4.17 18.74
N ALA A 64 -5.51 -3.24 19.62
CA ALA A 64 -6.49 -2.61 20.52
C ALA A 64 -7.55 -1.82 19.73
N ASP A 65 -7.12 -1.00 18.74
CA ASP A 65 -8.03 -0.23 17.89
C ASP A 65 -8.98 -1.17 17.10
N ILE A 66 -8.48 -2.30 16.58
CA ILE A 66 -9.29 -3.33 15.90
C ILE A 66 -10.27 -3.98 16.87
N ALA A 67 -9.81 -4.39 18.07
CA ALA A 67 -10.66 -5.03 19.06
C ALA A 67 -11.81 -4.11 19.48
N GLN A 68 -11.52 -2.82 19.69
CA GLN A 68 -12.53 -1.81 19.98
C GLN A 68 -13.53 -1.66 18.81
N ALA A 69 -13.03 -1.52 17.58
CA ALA A 69 -13.89 -1.39 16.41
C ALA A 69 -14.83 -2.61 16.22
N LEU A 70 -14.33 -3.82 16.51
CA LEU A 70 -15.15 -5.04 16.44
C LEU A 70 -16.23 -5.08 17.54
N ALA A 71 -15.95 -4.50 18.71
CA ALA A 71 -16.94 -4.39 19.78
C ALA A 71 -18.03 -3.34 19.50
N GLU A 72 -17.74 -2.30 18.72
CA GLU A 72 -18.71 -1.26 18.35
C GLU A 72 -19.83 -1.75 17.42
N GLN A 73 -19.57 -2.79 16.63
CA GLN A 73 -20.55 -3.33 15.68
C GLN A 73 -20.88 -4.79 15.98
N THR A 74 -22.07 -5.01 16.54
CA THR A 74 -22.56 -6.35 16.87
C THR A 74 -23.46 -6.96 15.79
N VAL A 75 -23.90 -6.14 14.82
CA VAL A 75 -24.82 -6.57 13.76
C VAL A 75 -24.03 -7.07 12.55
N VAL A 76 -24.35 -8.28 12.11
CA VAL A 76 -23.81 -8.86 10.86
C VAL A 76 -24.62 -8.33 9.68
N VAL A 77 -23.96 -7.64 8.78
CA VAL A 77 -24.61 -7.05 7.59
C VAL A 77 -24.75 -8.11 6.49
N PRO A 78 -25.89 -8.14 5.76
CA PRO A 78 -26.03 -8.97 4.56
C PRO A 78 -24.87 -8.73 3.58
N GLY A 79 -24.30 -9.82 3.02
CA GLY A 79 -23.14 -9.73 2.13
C GLY A 79 -21.78 -9.92 2.81
N THR A 80 -21.69 -9.96 4.14
CA THR A 80 -20.45 -10.23 4.88
C THR A 80 -19.78 -11.53 4.43
N ASN A 81 -20.54 -12.60 4.18
CA ASN A 81 -20.03 -13.87 3.69
C ASN A 81 -19.42 -13.75 2.28
N ALA A 82 -20.05 -13.01 1.39
CA ALA A 82 -19.51 -12.74 0.05
C ALA A 82 -18.21 -11.91 0.12
N ALA A 83 -18.21 -10.88 0.96
CA ALA A 83 -17.04 -10.07 1.21
C ALA A 83 -15.87 -10.88 1.79
N ALA A 84 -16.15 -11.85 2.69
CA ALA A 84 -15.16 -12.74 3.27
C ALA A 84 -14.47 -13.66 2.23
N VAL A 85 -15.10 -13.90 1.09
CA VAL A 85 -14.49 -14.63 -0.04
C VAL A 85 -13.63 -13.69 -0.91
N VAL A 86 -14.06 -12.44 -1.09
CA VAL A 86 -13.42 -11.48 -1.99
C VAL A 86 -12.23 -10.78 -1.34
N LEU A 87 -12.35 -10.38 -0.07
CA LEU A 87 -11.32 -9.62 0.67
C LEU A 87 -9.94 -10.29 0.65
N PRO A 88 -9.78 -11.61 0.94
CA PRO A 88 -8.47 -12.24 0.92
C PRO A 88 -7.82 -12.22 -0.47
N ARG A 89 -8.64 -12.39 -1.52
CA ARG A 89 -8.17 -12.37 -2.90
C ARG A 89 -7.65 -10.99 -3.29
N LEU A 90 -8.37 -9.93 -2.92
CA LEU A 90 -7.94 -8.56 -3.16
C LEU A 90 -6.69 -8.20 -2.33
N ALA A 91 -6.61 -8.66 -1.08
CA ALA A 91 -5.42 -8.48 -0.25
C ALA A 91 -4.20 -9.16 -0.87
N LEU A 92 -4.34 -10.41 -1.32
CA LEU A 92 -3.28 -11.16 -2.00
C LEU A 92 -2.85 -10.48 -3.31
N GLN A 93 -3.80 -10.02 -4.13
CA GLN A 93 -3.51 -9.28 -5.36
C GLN A 93 -2.70 -8.01 -5.05
N LEU A 94 -3.07 -7.27 -4.01
CA LEU A 94 -2.35 -6.06 -3.63
C LEU A 94 -0.93 -6.36 -3.13
N ILE A 95 -0.75 -7.42 -2.36
CA ILE A 95 0.58 -7.90 -1.94
C ILE A 95 1.45 -8.21 -3.16
N THR A 96 0.90 -8.97 -4.12
CA THR A 96 1.61 -9.36 -5.35
C THR A 96 1.98 -8.14 -6.20
N LEU A 97 1.03 -7.22 -6.40
CA LEU A 97 1.28 -5.99 -7.17
C LEU A 97 2.34 -5.10 -6.52
N ARG A 98 2.36 -5.02 -5.18
CA ARG A 98 3.42 -4.28 -4.47
C ARG A 98 4.79 -4.90 -4.69
N LYS A 99 4.88 -6.22 -4.58
CA LYS A 99 6.13 -6.94 -4.85
C LYS A 99 6.62 -6.70 -6.28
N GLN A 100 5.74 -6.85 -7.27
CA GLN A 100 6.06 -6.57 -8.68
C GLN A 100 6.51 -5.12 -8.89
N ARG A 101 5.83 -4.15 -8.27
CA ARG A 101 6.23 -2.74 -8.32
C ARG A 101 7.65 -2.53 -7.77
N ASP A 102 7.96 -3.16 -6.64
CA ASP A 102 9.27 -3.00 -5.99
C ASP A 102 10.38 -3.68 -6.83
N GLU A 103 10.09 -4.82 -7.46
CA GLU A 103 10.98 -5.50 -8.40
C GLU A 103 11.27 -4.63 -9.63
N VAL A 104 10.23 -4.08 -10.25
CA VAL A 104 10.38 -3.17 -11.40
C VAL A 104 11.13 -1.89 -10.99
N ALA A 105 10.84 -1.34 -9.81
CA ALA A 105 11.53 -0.16 -9.31
C ALA A 105 13.04 -0.41 -9.16
N LEU A 106 13.43 -1.58 -8.65
CA LEU A 106 14.83 -1.98 -8.53
C LEU A 106 15.49 -2.14 -9.90
N GLU A 107 14.82 -2.78 -10.86
CA GLU A 107 15.34 -2.94 -12.21
C GLU A 107 15.54 -1.59 -12.91
N VAL A 108 14.58 -0.69 -12.80
CA VAL A 108 14.68 0.68 -13.33
C VAL A 108 15.84 1.42 -12.68
N GLU A 109 16.00 1.31 -11.36
CA GLU A 109 17.12 1.92 -10.64
C GLU A 109 18.47 1.44 -11.17
N GLN A 110 18.66 0.13 -11.36
CA GLN A 110 19.90 -0.42 -11.91
C GLN A 110 20.19 0.10 -13.32
N ARG A 111 19.19 0.19 -14.18
CA ARG A 111 19.35 0.72 -15.54
C ARG A 111 19.69 2.20 -15.55
N VAL A 112 19.11 2.98 -14.66
CA VAL A 112 19.38 4.42 -14.52
C VAL A 112 20.79 4.67 -14.00
N LEU A 113 21.23 3.90 -13.01
CA LEU A 113 22.60 3.98 -12.47
C LEU A 113 23.67 3.69 -13.53
N ALA A 114 23.39 2.77 -14.46
CA ALA A 114 24.29 2.42 -15.55
C ALA A 114 24.24 3.42 -16.73
N HIS A 115 23.32 4.40 -16.71
CA HIS A 115 23.14 5.32 -17.83
C HIS A 115 24.23 6.42 -17.85
N PRO A 116 24.86 6.74 -19.01
CA PRO A 116 25.95 7.71 -19.09
C PRO A 116 25.60 9.11 -18.56
N LEU A 117 24.35 9.53 -18.70
CA LEU A 117 23.89 10.85 -18.20
C LEU A 117 23.56 10.85 -16.69
N TYR A 118 23.59 9.71 -16.02
CA TYR A 118 23.23 9.64 -14.59
C TYR A 118 24.08 10.57 -13.71
N PRO A 119 25.44 10.58 -13.81
CA PRO A 119 26.27 11.49 -13.02
C PRO A 119 25.94 12.98 -13.27
N VAL A 120 25.63 13.32 -14.52
CA VAL A 120 25.25 14.69 -14.90
C VAL A 120 23.93 15.08 -14.26
N LEU A 121 22.92 14.22 -14.33
CA LEU A 121 21.59 14.49 -13.76
C LEU A 121 21.65 14.58 -12.23
N THR A 122 22.41 13.72 -11.58
CA THR A 122 22.51 13.71 -10.11
C THR A 122 23.44 14.79 -9.55
N SER A 123 24.21 15.48 -10.39
CA SER A 123 24.94 16.69 -9.97
C SER A 123 24.01 17.88 -9.68
N MET A 124 22.78 17.82 -10.18
CA MET A 124 21.77 18.86 -9.90
C MET A 124 21.16 18.67 -8.50
N PRO A 125 21.06 19.72 -7.67
CA PRO A 125 20.47 19.63 -6.35
C PRO A 125 19.03 19.10 -6.41
N GLY A 126 18.70 18.11 -5.56
CA GLY A 126 17.37 17.52 -5.47
C GLY A 126 17.05 16.44 -6.52
N VAL A 127 17.96 16.15 -7.45
CA VAL A 127 17.77 15.07 -8.43
C VAL A 127 18.35 13.77 -7.89
N GLY A 128 17.48 12.89 -7.43
CA GLY A 128 17.79 11.51 -7.07
C GLY A 128 17.50 10.53 -8.22
N VAL A 129 17.73 9.23 -7.98
CA VAL A 129 17.56 8.16 -8.99
C VAL A 129 16.16 8.20 -9.65
N ARG A 130 15.09 8.38 -8.87
CA ARG A 130 13.72 8.42 -9.40
C ARG A 130 13.47 9.62 -10.32
N THR A 131 13.98 10.79 -9.94
CA THR A 131 13.87 12.00 -10.77
C THR A 131 14.72 11.84 -12.03
N ALA A 132 15.95 11.29 -11.91
CA ALA A 132 16.81 10.99 -13.06
C ALA A 132 16.13 10.00 -14.01
N ALA A 133 15.51 8.93 -13.52
CA ALA A 133 14.74 7.99 -14.33
C ALA A 133 13.68 8.71 -15.15
N ARG A 134 12.91 9.59 -14.52
CA ARG A 134 11.85 10.35 -15.15
C ARG A 134 12.37 11.31 -16.22
N LEU A 135 13.47 12.02 -15.92
CA LEU A 135 14.13 12.89 -16.90
C LEU A 135 14.63 12.11 -18.12
N LEU A 136 15.23 10.93 -17.91
CA LEU A 136 15.73 10.09 -18.99
C LEU A 136 14.60 9.55 -19.88
N THR A 137 13.46 9.18 -19.31
CA THR A 137 12.34 8.60 -20.07
C THR A 137 11.44 9.65 -20.73
N GLU A 138 11.23 10.79 -20.08
CA GLU A 138 10.27 11.79 -20.53
C GLU A 138 10.93 12.96 -21.29
N VAL A 139 12.18 13.30 -20.95
CA VAL A 139 12.84 14.50 -21.48
C VAL A 139 13.96 14.15 -22.48
N ALA A 140 14.83 13.19 -22.15
CA ALA A 140 16.02 12.90 -22.96
C ALA A 140 15.70 12.40 -24.38
N CYS A 141 14.54 11.81 -24.58
CA CYS A 141 14.09 11.31 -25.90
C CYS A 141 13.24 12.32 -26.68
N ARG A 142 13.09 13.58 -26.19
CA ARG A 142 12.26 14.62 -26.84
C ARG A 142 13.11 15.81 -27.23
N ALA A 143 12.74 16.44 -28.35
CA ALA A 143 13.29 17.72 -28.78
C ALA A 143 12.44 18.86 -28.22
N PHE A 144 13.04 19.77 -27.48
CA PHE A 144 12.41 20.99 -26.98
C PHE A 144 12.98 22.20 -27.72
N ALA A 145 12.11 23.03 -28.26
CA ALA A 145 12.50 24.23 -29.00
C ALA A 145 13.16 25.30 -28.12
N SER A 146 12.86 25.31 -26.82
CA SER A 146 13.41 26.26 -25.85
C SER A 146 13.27 25.74 -24.42
N ALA A 147 13.99 26.36 -23.48
CA ALA A 147 13.84 26.10 -22.04
C ALA A 147 12.42 26.38 -21.54
N ALA A 148 11.77 27.43 -22.08
CA ALA A 148 10.38 27.74 -21.77
C ALA A 148 9.41 26.62 -22.23
N HIS A 149 9.67 26.02 -23.39
CA HIS A 149 8.90 24.87 -23.88
C HIS A 149 9.06 23.66 -22.96
N LEU A 150 10.27 23.37 -22.50
CA LEU A 150 10.52 22.29 -21.52
C LEU A 150 9.82 22.59 -20.18
N ALA A 151 9.90 23.84 -19.69
CA ALA A 151 9.24 24.22 -18.45
C ALA A 151 7.70 24.07 -18.53
N ALA A 152 7.11 24.51 -19.64
CA ALA A 152 5.67 24.35 -19.89
C ALA A 152 5.23 22.87 -19.98
N TYR A 153 6.13 21.99 -20.48
CA TYR A 153 5.88 20.55 -20.53
C TYR A 153 5.96 19.91 -19.14
N ALA A 154 6.82 20.40 -18.27
CA ALA A 154 7.03 19.88 -16.92
C ALA A 154 5.91 20.27 -15.94
N GLY A 155 5.09 21.27 -16.26
CA GLY A 155 3.93 21.74 -15.47
C GLY A 155 4.25 23.02 -14.73
#